data_df2b3252af0732001a1b583182cb65be
#
_entry.id   df2b3252af0732001a1b583182cb65be
#
_cell.length_a   1.000
_cell.length_b   1.000
_cell.length_c   1.000
_cell.angle_alpha   90.00
_cell.angle_beta   90.00
_cell.angle_gamma   90.00
#
_symmetry.space_group_name_H-M   'P 1'
#
loop_
_entity.id
_entity.type
_entity.pdbx_description
1 polymer ?
#
loop_
_entity_poly.entity_id
_entity_poly.type
_entity_poly.pdbx_seq_one_letter_code
_entity_poly.pdbx_strand_id
1 'polypeptide(L)'
;MQERASLQTSTHDTPASAGDFLNLHEIIAKARQNLNQNDWDYIVGGAESEATLRRNRMALDSLAFRPRVLRDVSKVDCSVTHFGRKLRLPVVLAPVGSLESFHALGAEPVALGVKEFGVAHMLSSVCDPGLEDLAAAAPDALRLYQLYVRGDAGWVDDHVERAIGHGYAGFCLTVDVAHYSRRERDIAKRFVTAGRRRVQGRAFQAALDWTTVKRIKRRFNIPLAIKGIATAEDARVAVDHGVEWIYVSNHGGRQLDHGRGSIEVLPEVVDAVAGRAKIMIDGAFCRGTDIVKAIAAGADLVGMGRMQCFALAAAGQAGVVRMLELLEDEVERCLGLLGVASLAELDRSYLHAAAPTTMPHVLSSFPLLKLDEYHY
;
A
#
# COMPACT_ATOMS: atom_id res chain seq x y z
N MET A 1 -3.45 -8.38 -60.18
CA MET A 1 -2.99 -9.24 -59.09
C MET A 1 -2.27 -8.35 -58.11
N GLN A 2 -2.95 -7.98 -57.04
CA GLN A 2 -2.38 -7.21 -55.92
C GLN A 2 -2.40 -8.15 -54.72
N GLU A 3 -1.21 -8.56 -54.28
CA GLU A 3 -1.00 -9.26 -53.01
C GLU A 3 -1.35 -8.34 -51.84
N ARG A 4 -2.37 -8.71 -51.09
CA ARG A 4 -2.64 -8.14 -49.78
C ARG A 4 -1.65 -8.76 -48.78
N ALA A 5 -0.66 -8.00 -48.36
CA ALA A 5 0.14 -8.35 -47.20
C ALA A 5 -0.77 -8.42 -45.98
N SER A 6 -0.92 -9.59 -45.41
CA SER A 6 -1.54 -9.81 -44.12
C SER A 6 -0.64 -9.25 -43.02
N LEU A 7 -1.07 -8.17 -42.39
CA LEU A 7 -0.50 -7.72 -41.14
C LEU A 7 -0.74 -8.81 -40.08
N GLN A 8 0.30 -9.57 -39.79
CA GLN A 8 0.33 -10.42 -38.61
C GLN A 8 0.22 -9.52 -37.38
N THR A 9 -0.91 -9.58 -36.70
CA THR A 9 -1.06 -9.07 -35.34
C THR A 9 -0.09 -9.84 -34.47
N SER A 10 0.99 -9.19 -34.02
CA SER A 10 1.88 -9.76 -33.00
C SER A 10 1.03 -10.00 -31.75
N THR A 11 0.73 -11.25 -31.48
CA THR A 11 0.33 -11.68 -30.13
C THR A 11 1.50 -11.34 -29.23
N HIS A 12 1.36 -10.36 -28.35
CA HIS A 12 2.31 -10.15 -27.26
C HIS A 12 2.31 -11.43 -26.44
N ASP A 13 3.34 -12.24 -26.59
CA ASP A 13 3.57 -13.41 -25.76
C ASP A 13 3.60 -12.94 -24.30
N THR A 14 2.69 -13.50 -23.49
CA THR A 14 2.67 -13.22 -22.05
C THR A 14 3.97 -13.76 -21.45
N PRO A 15 4.69 -12.98 -20.62
CA PRO A 15 5.95 -13.41 -20.04
C PRO A 15 5.86 -14.80 -19.43
N ALA A 16 6.80 -15.68 -19.76
CA ALA A 16 6.81 -17.07 -19.32
C ALA A 16 7.26 -17.21 -17.87
N SER A 17 8.05 -16.23 -17.37
CA SER A 17 8.55 -16.16 -15.99
C SER A 17 8.41 -14.74 -15.42
N ALA A 18 8.51 -14.60 -14.10
CA ALA A 18 8.46 -13.30 -13.43
C ALA A 18 9.62 -12.37 -13.84
N GLY A 19 10.80 -12.92 -14.17
CA GLY A 19 11.96 -12.17 -14.65
C GLY A 19 11.75 -11.51 -16.02
N ASP A 20 10.76 -11.98 -16.79
CA ASP A 20 10.45 -11.47 -18.11
C ASP A 20 9.58 -10.21 -18.09
N PHE A 21 8.97 -9.85 -16.95
CA PHE A 21 8.22 -8.60 -16.84
C PHE A 21 9.14 -7.39 -17.00
N LEU A 22 8.92 -6.58 -18.03
CA LEU A 22 9.71 -5.38 -18.33
C LEU A 22 9.13 -4.11 -17.70
N ASN A 23 7.86 -4.13 -17.34
CA ASN A 23 7.17 -2.99 -16.72
C ASN A 23 5.99 -3.46 -15.85
N LEU A 24 5.47 -2.53 -15.03
CA LEU A 24 4.35 -2.82 -14.13
C LEU A 24 3.04 -3.12 -14.85
N HIS A 25 2.86 -2.67 -16.10
CA HIS A 25 1.66 -2.97 -16.90
C HIS A 25 1.53 -4.48 -17.15
N GLU A 26 2.64 -5.14 -17.46
CA GLU A 26 2.67 -6.59 -17.72
C GLU A 26 2.30 -7.40 -16.47
N ILE A 27 2.75 -6.97 -15.30
CA ILE A 27 2.36 -7.58 -14.01
C ILE A 27 0.84 -7.48 -13.83
N ILE A 28 0.25 -6.29 -14.06
CA ILE A 28 -1.19 -6.09 -13.92
C ILE A 28 -1.97 -6.90 -14.95
N ALA A 29 -1.53 -6.92 -16.21
CA ALA A 29 -2.15 -7.70 -17.26
C ALA A 29 -2.12 -9.21 -16.93
N LYS A 30 -0.99 -9.72 -16.41
CA LYS A 30 -0.86 -11.11 -15.99
C LYS A 30 -1.76 -11.43 -14.78
N ALA A 31 -1.81 -10.54 -13.80
CA ALA A 31 -2.72 -10.67 -12.67
C ALA A 31 -4.19 -10.75 -13.12
N ARG A 32 -4.58 -9.90 -14.09
CA ARG A 32 -5.93 -9.92 -14.66
C ARG A 32 -6.27 -11.27 -15.32
N GLN A 33 -5.31 -11.89 -16.01
CA GLN A 33 -5.49 -13.21 -16.62
C GLN A 33 -5.65 -14.32 -15.59
N ASN A 34 -4.92 -14.23 -14.47
CA ASN A 34 -4.90 -15.26 -13.42
C ASN A 34 -6.07 -15.15 -12.44
N LEU A 35 -6.67 -13.96 -12.29
CA LEU A 35 -7.75 -13.70 -11.35
C LEU A 35 -9.12 -13.88 -11.99
N ASN A 36 -10.05 -14.49 -11.26
CA ASN A 36 -11.46 -14.44 -11.62
C ASN A 36 -12.02 -13.03 -11.41
N GLN A 37 -13.21 -12.76 -11.99
CA GLN A 37 -13.81 -11.42 -11.95
C GLN A 37 -14.12 -10.93 -10.53
N ASN A 38 -14.47 -11.82 -9.58
CA ASN A 38 -14.79 -11.42 -8.22
C ASN A 38 -13.54 -10.92 -7.48
N ASP A 39 -12.44 -11.67 -7.58
CA ASP A 39 -11.18 -11.30 -6.93
C ASP A 39 -10.56 -10.05 -7.58
N TRP A 40 -10.69 -9.91 -8.90
CA TRP A 40 -10.31 -8.69 -9.61
C TRP A 40 -11.08 -7.46 -9.09
N ASP A 41 -12.43 -7.53 -9.09
CA ASP A 41 -13.26 -6.43 -8.59
C ASP A 41 -13.02 -6.12 -7.11
N TYR A 42 -12.71 -7.15 -6.32
CA TYR A 42 -12.32 -6.93 -4.93
C TYR A 42 -11.04 -6.10 -4.82
N ILE A 43 -10.04 -6.31 -5.69
CA ILE A 43 -8.79 -5.51 -5.69
C ILE A 43 -9.07 -4.10 -6.19
N VAL A 44 -9.69 -3.95 -7.37
CA VAL A 44 -9.79 -2.67 -8.06
C VAL A 44 -10.91 -1.77 -7.53
N GLY A 45 -11.91 -2.34 -6.87
CA GLY A 45 -13.09 -1.63 -6.39
C GLY A 45 -12.84 -0.72 -5.18
N GLY A 46 -13.81 0.18 -4.96
CA GLY A 46 -13.90 1.12 -3.84
C GLY A 46 -15.21 1.01 -3.07
N ALA A 47 -15.49 2.01 -2.26
CA ALA A 47 -16.75 2.16 -1.54
C ALA A 47 -17.78 2.93 -2.38
N GLU A 48 -19.03 2.53 -2.29
CA GLU A 48 -20.20 3.22 -2.87
C GLU A 48 -19.98 3.69 -4.32
N SER A 49 -19.93 5.00 -4.56
CA SER A 49 -19.72 5.61 -5.89
C SER A 49 -18.26 5.64 -6.33
N GLU A 50 -17.31 5.14 -5.51
CA GLU A 50 -15.87 5.14 -5.75
C GLU A 50 -15.26 6.55 -5.92
N ALA A 51 -15.89 7.58 -5.37
CA ALA A 51 -15.42 8.96 -5.46
C ALA A 51 -14.06 9.12 -4.74
N THR A 52 -13.90 8.58 -3.52
CA THR A 52 -12.63 8.62 -2.79
C THR A 52 -11.54 7.82 -3.52
N LEU A 53 -11.89 6.68 -4.12
CA LEU A 53 -10.96 5.88 -4.91
C LEU A 53 -10.36 6.70 -6.05
N ARG A 54 -11.22 7.39 -6.82
CA ARG A 54 -10.77 8.27 -7.92
C ARG A 54 -10.02 9.49 -7.42
N ARG A 55 -10.43 10.12 -6.30
CA ARG A 55 -9.71 11.25 -5.70
C ARG A 55 -8.30 10.90 -5.27
N ASN A 56 -8.06 9.69 -4.75
CA ASN A 56 -6.69 9.27 -4.44
C ASN A 56 -5.77 9.35 -5.66
N ARG A 57 -6.24 8.85 -6.82
CA ARG A 57 -5.42 8.92 -8.04
C ARG A 57 -5.35 10.35 -8.58
N MET A 58 -6.47 11.06 -8.61
CA MET A 58 -6.51 12.46 -9.05
C MET A 58 -5.54 13.33 -8.25
N ALA A 59 -5.50 13.17 -6.93
CA ALA A 59 -4.62 13.95 -6.05
C ALA A 59 -3.14 13.71 -6.36
N LEU A 60 -2.73 12.46 -6.62
CA LEU A 60 -1.37 12.14 -7.07
C LEU A 60 -1.07 12.71 -8.46
N ASP A 61 -2.03 12.64 -9.39
CA ASP A 61 -1.89 13.15 -10.75
C ASP A 61 -1.93 14.70 -10.78
N SER A 62 -2.46 15.33 -9.73
CA SER A 62 -2.46 16.79 -9.56
C SER A 62 -1.15 17.35 -8.99
N LEU A 63 -0.12 16.53 -8.85
CA LEU A 63 1.23 16.95 -8.45
C LEU A 63 2.18 16.72 -9.61
N ALA A 64 2.83 17.80 -10.09
CA ALA A 64 3.93 17.75 -11.02
C ALA A 64 5.26 17.94 -10.30
N PHE A 65 6.36 17.48 -10.90
CA PHE A 65 7.69 17.68 -10.39
C PHE A 65 8.32 19.00 -10.88
N ARG A 66 9.24 19.52 -10.07
CA ARG A 66 10.08 20.68 -10.37
C ARG A 66 11.56 20.25 -10.40
N PRO A 67 12.08 19.77 -11.53
CA PRO A 67 13.44 19.25 -11.63
C PRO A 67 14.48 20.37 -11.47
N ARG A 68 15.67 19.99 -11.00
CA ARG A 68 16.86 20.84 -10.95
C ARG A 68 17.98 20.18 -11.76
N VAL A 69 18.70 20.98 -12.52
CA VAL A 69 19.70 20.50 -13.47
C VAL A 69 21.12 20.79 -13.01
N LEU A 70 22.11 20.18 -13.68
CA LEU A 70 23.55 20.35 -13.43
C LEU A 70 23.94 19.97 -11.99
N ARG A 71 23.34 18.88 -11.49
CA ARG A 71 23.68 18.23 -10.22
C ARG A 71 24.28 16.86 -10.48
N ASP A 72 25.27 16.49 -9.67
CA ASP A 72 25.87 15.17 -9.77
C ASP A 72 24.91 14.13 -9.19
N VAL A 73 24.33 13.32 -10.05
CA VAL A 73 23.46 12.18 -9.76
C VAL A 73 24.02 10.89 -10.34
N SER A 74 25.36 10.81 -10.48
CA SER A 74 26.04 9.60 -10.94
C SER A 74 25.85 8.40 -10.00
N LYS A 75 25.45 8.66 -8.77
CA LYS A 75 25.07 7.64 -7.76
C LYS A 75 23.82 8.09 -7.06
N VAL A 76 22.74 7.32 -7.19
CA VAL A 76 21.46 7.56 -6.51
C VAL A 76 21.24 6.50 -5.44
N ASP A 77 20.89 6.92 -4.23
CA ASP A 77 20.51 6.02 -3.12
C ASP A 77 19.00 6.15 -2.82
N CYS A 78 18.24 5.10 -3.14
CA CYS A 78 16.79 5.00 -2.90
C CYS A 78 16.46 4.48 -1.50
N SER A 79 17.45 4.17 -0.68
CA SER A 79 17.28 3.49 0.60
C SER A 79 16.90 4.43 1.74
N VAL A 80 16.24 3.85 2.76
CA VAL A 80 15.93 4.51 4.03
C VAL A 80 16.22 3.55 5.18
N THR A 81 16.30 4.10 6.41
CA THR A 81 16.47 3.26 7.62
C THR A 81 15.26 3.43 8.53
N HIS A 82 14.49 2.34 8.70
CA HIS A 82 13.35 2.28 9.62
C HIS A 82 13.29 0.92 10.33
N PHE A 83 12.65 0.87 11.50
CA PHE A 83 12.55 -0.35 12.32
C PHE A 83 13.89 -1.02 12.60
N GLY A 84 14.98 -0.23 12.71
CA GLY A 84 16.34 -0.71 12.92
C GLY A 84 16.97 -1.42 11.73
N ARG A 85 16.37 -1.35 10.53
CA ARG A 85 16.88 -1.99 9.30
C ARG A 85 16.97 -0.99 8.14
N LYS A 86 17.97 -1.20 7.29
CA LYS A 86 18.07 -0.52 5.99
C LYS A 86 17.07 -1.16 5.03
N LEU A 87 16.18 -0.36 4.45
CA LEU A 87 15.22 -0.74 3.42
C LEU A 87 15.72 -0.21 2.07
N ARG A 88 15.66 -1.04 1.01
CA ARG A 88 16.08 -0.62 -0.34
C ARG A 88 15.20 0.49 -0.93
N LEU A 89 13.92 0.51 -0.54
CA LEU A 89 12.95 1.54 -0.90
C LEU A 89 12.18 2.00 0.34
N PRO A 90 11.64 3.23 0.37
CA PRO A 90 10.75 3.70 1.44
C PRO A 90 9.35 3.10 1.30
N VAL A 91 9.27 1.76 1.22
CA VAL A 91 8.03 1.03 0.94
C VAL A 91 7.72 0.03 2.04
N VAL A 92 6.45 -0.03 2.40
CA VAL A 92 5.86 -1.13 3.15
C VAL A 92 4.73 -1.74 2.32
N LEU A 93 4.73 -3.06 2.13
CA LEU A 93 3.58 -3.72 1.55
C LEU A 93 2.45 -3.67 2.57
N ALA A 94 1.40 -2.89 2.23
CA ALA A 94 0.32 -2.49 3.15
C ALA A 94 -0.52 -3.69 3.61
N PRO A 95 -1.24 -3.60 4.76
CA PRO A 95 -2.02 -4.72 5.26
C PRO A 95 -3.26 -4.95 4.39
N VAL A 96 -3.20 -5.98 3.56
CA VAL A 96 -4.33 -6.44 2.72
C VAL A 96 -4.86 -7.74 3.30
N GLY A 97 -6.15 -7.76 3.59
CA GLY A 97 -6.83 -8.99 4.04
C GLY A 97 -7.12 -9.94 2.88
N SER A 98 -7.21 -11.24 3.19
CA SER A 98 -7.56 -12.27 2.22
C SER A 98 -6.60 -12.40 1.04
N LEU A 99 -5.29 -12.29 1.26
CA LEU A 99 -4.27 -12.53 0.21
C LEU A 99 -4.37 -13.95 -0.37
N GLU A 100 -4.93 -14.90 0.41
CA GLU A 100 -5.26 -16.25 -0.03
C GLU A 100 -6.30 -16.30 -1.16
N SER A 101 -7.03 -15.22 -1.42
CA SER A 101 -7.90 -15.09 -2.61
C SER A 101 -7.11 -14.87 -3.90
N PHE A 102 -5.87 -14.40 -3.82
CA PHE A 102 -5.03 -14.07 -4.97
C PHE A 102 -3.94 -15.11 -5.23
N HIS A 103 -3.54 -15.84 -4.19
CA HIS A 103 -2.54 -16.89 -4.28
C HIS A 103 -2.76 -17.91 -3.16
N ALA A 104 -2.69 -19.21 -3.44
CA ALA A 104 -3.02 -20.27 -2.49
C ALA A 104 -2.24 -20.22 -1.16
N LEU A 105 -1.00 -19.73 -1.18
CA LEU A 105 -0.15 -19.54 0.01
C LEU A 105 -0.37 -18.19 0.72
N GLY A 106 -1.33 -17.38 0.28
CA GLY A 106 -1.72 -16.13 0.94
C GLY A 106 -0.58 -15.14 1.15
N ALA A 107 -0.30 -14.78 2.40
CA ALA A 107 0.71 -13.77 2.76
C ALA A 107 2.16 -14.29 2.69
N GLU A 108 2.40 -15.60 2.66
CA GLU A 108 3.74 -16.18 2.71
C GLU A 108 4.63 -15.73 1.54
N PRO A 109 4.21 -15.83 0.26
CA PRO A 109 5.02 -15.36 -0.87
C PRO A 109 5.33 -13.86 -0.78
N VAL A 110 4.43 -13.06 -0.19
CA VAL A 110 4.66 -11.62 0.01
C VAL A 110 5.76 -11.40 1.04
N ALA A 111 5.70 -12.10 2.19
CA ALA A 111 6.71 -11.99 3.23
C ALA A 111 8.10 -12.48 2.78
N LEU A 112 8.15 -13.55 1.99
CA LEU A 112 9.38 -14.03 1.38
C LEU A 112 9.94 -13.06 0.34
N GLY A 113 9.06 -12.47 -0.50
CA GLY A 113 9.46 -11.48 -1.49
C GLY A 113 10.02 -10.20 -0.87
N VAL A 114 9.42 -9.69 0.19
CA VAL A 114 9.97 -8.50 0.89
C VAL A 114 11.28 -8.79 1.62
N LYS A 115 11.46 -10.02 2.13
CA LYS A 115 12.75 -10.47 2.71
C LYS A 115 13.83 -10.47 1.64
N GLU A 116 13.56 -11.06 0.50
CA GLU A 116 14.47 -11.17 -0.63
C GLU A 116 14.87 -9.80 -1.18
N PHE A 117 13.90 -8.92 -1.40
CA PHE A 117 14.15 -7.58 -1.94
C PHE A 117 14.71 -6.61 -0.89
N GLY A 118 14.28 -6.68 0.38
CA GLY A 118 14.76 -5.79 1.44
C GLY A 118 13.84 -4.60 1.72
N VAL A 119 12.52 -4.83 1.86
CA VAL A 119 11.53 -3.86 2.35
C VAL A 119 10.69 -4.46 3.48
N ALA A 120 9.60 -3.81 3.90
CA ALA A 120 8.75 -4.31 4.99
C ALA A 120 7.41 -4.87 4.46
N HIS A 121 6.85 -5.85 5.17
CA HIS A 121 5.48 -6.33 4.99
C HIS A 121 4.66 -6.10 6.26
N MET A 122 3.45 -5.57 6.13
CA MET A 122 2.49 -5.46 7.21
C MET A 122 1.40 -6.52 7.03
N LEU A 123 1.45 -7.58 7.85
CA LEU A 123 0.45 -8.65 7.83
C LEU A 123 -0.88 -8.16 8.38
N SER A 124 -1.97 -8.41 7.66
CA SER A 124 -3.32 -8.16 8.18
C SER A 124 -3.81 -9.31 9.05
N SER A 125 -4.49 -8.99 10.17
CA SER A 125 -5.13 -9.98 11.05
C SER A 125 -6.27 -10.78 10.41
N VAL A 126 -6.62 -10.48 9.16
CA VAL A 126 -7.65 -11.19 8.37
C VAL A 126 -7.06 -11.87 7.13
N CYS A 127 -5.82 -12.24 7.18
CA CYS A 127 -5.08 -12.93 6.13
C CYS A 127 -4.60 -14.30 6.61
N ASP A 128 -4.46 -15.25 5.70
CA ASP A 128 -3.74 -16.52 5.91
C ASP A 128 -2.40 -16.48 5.16
N PRO A 129 -1.35 -17.14 5.67
CA PRO A 129 -1.27 -17.69 7.03
C PRO A 129 -1.35 -16.59 8.10
N GLY A 130 -1.73 -17.00 9.33
CA GLY A 130 -1.84 -16.12 10.48
C GLY A 130 -0.49 -15.63 11.01
N LEU A 131 -0.54 -14.93 12.15
CA LEU A 131 0.63 -14.26 12.75
C LEU A 131 1.81 -15.22 13.00
N GLU A 132 1.56 -16.34 13.66
CA GLU A 132 2.56 -17.31 14.06
C GLU A 132 3.13 -18.06 12.86
N ASP A 133 2.23 -18.56 12.01
CA ASP A 133 2.60 -19.35 10.84
C ASP A 133 3.43 -18.53 9.85
N LEU A 134 3.06 -17.25 9.63
CA LEU A 134 3.85 -16.36 8.78
C LEU A 134 5.22 -16.06 9.41
N ALA A 135 5.29 -15.89 10.72
CA ALA A 135 6.57 -15.68 11.41
C ALA A 135 7.50 -16.89 11.27
N ALA A 136 6.93 -18.10 11.31
CA ALA A 136 7.68 -19.34 11.10
C ALA A 136 8.12 -19.53 9.64
N ALA A 137 7.23 -19.19 8.66
CA ALA A 137 7.53 -19.33 7.24
C ALA A 137 8.57 -18.32 6.74
N ALA A 138 8.60 -17.10 7.30
CA ALA A 138 9.52 -16.04 6.88
C ALA A 138 10.19 -15.36 8.09
N PRO A 139 11.05 -16.08 8.88
CA PRO A 139 11.55 -15.60 10.17
C PRO A 139 12.37 -14.31 10.07
N ASP A 140 13.14 -14.10 8.99
CA ASP A 140 14.02 -12.94 8.83
C ASP A 140 13.37 -11.78 8.07
N ALA A 141 12.13 -11.93 7.60
CA ALA A 141 11.40 -10.85 6.96
C ALA A 141 11.14 -9.72 7.96
N LEU A 142 11.24 -8.46 7.52
CA LEU A 142 10.79 -7.33 8.33
C LEU A 142 9.27 -7.29 8.31
N ARG A 143 8.65 -7.74 9.41
CA ARG A 143 7.20 -7.88 9.55
C ARG A 143 6.65 -6.88 10.55
N LEU A 144 5.53 -6.26 10.19
CA LEU A 144 4.64 -5.49 11.05
C LEU A 144 3.31 -6.23 11.14
N TYR A 145 2.59 -6.13 12.24
CA TYR A 145 1.29 -6.78 12.40
C TYR A 145 0.16 -5.77 12.50
N GLN A 146 -0.86 -5.91 11.67
CA GLN A 146 -2.04 -5.03 11.67
C GLN A 146 -3.26 -5.75 12.25
N LEU A 147 -3.96 -5.08 13.18
CA LEU A 147 -5.13 -5.60 13.87
C LEU A 147 -6.41 -4.84 13.50
N TYR A 148 -7.45 -5.60 13.18
CA TYR A 148 -8.85 -5.21 13.34
C TYR A 148 -9.37 -5.77 14.66
N VAL A 149 -9.90 -4.93 15.56
CA VAL A 149 -10.31 -5.36 16.89
C VAL A 149 -11.65 -6.11 16.84
N ARG A 150 -11.67 -7.32 17.41
CA ARG A 150 -12.85 -8.21 17.39
C ARG A 150 -13.19 -8.80 18.75
N GLY A 151 -12.49 -8.36 19.77
CA GLY A 151 -12.67 -8.78 21.15
C GLY A 151 -12.40 -7.64 22.12
N ASP A 152 -12.46 -7.95 23.38
CA ASP A 152 -12.26 -7.01 24.48
C ASP A 152 -10.78 -6.60 24.62
N ALA A 153 -10.48 -5.87 25.69
CA ALA A 153 -9.15 -5.42 26.00
C ALA A 153 -8.13 -6.54 26.15
N GLY A 154 -8.52 -7.67 26.76
CA GLY A 154 -7.66 -8.84 26.92
C GLY A 154 -7.36 -9.52 25.58
N TRP A 155 -8.32 -9.56 24.67
CA TRP A 155 -8.14 -10.07 23.34
C TRP A 155 -7.14 -9.20 22.52
N VAL A 156 -7.21 -7.89 22.65
CA VAL A 156 -6.24 -6.98 22.01
C VAL A 156 -4.83 -7.20 22.56
N ASP A 157 -4.72 -7.28 23.89
CA ASP A 157 -3.43 -7.50 24.57
C ASP A 157 -2.76 -8.80 24.16
N ASP A 158 -3.53 -9.90 24.05
CA ASP A 158 -3.04 -11.19 23.53
C ASP A 158 -2.42 -11.04 22.14
N HIS A 159 -3.06 -10.32 21.24
CA HIS A 159 -2.52 -10.10 19.89
C HIS A 159 -1.23 -9.27 19.89
N VAL A 160 -1.10 -8.28 20.78
CA VAL A 160 0.13 -7.51 20.94
C VAL A 160 1.25 -8.39 21.50
N GLU A 161 0.97 -9.17 22.54
CA GLU A 161 1.93 -10.11 23.16
C GLU A 161 2.44 -11.13 22.16
N ARG A 162 1.54 -11.73 21.38
CA ARG A 162 1.88 -12.69 20.32
C ARG A 162 2.74 -12.06 19.22
N ALA A 163 2.39 -10.82 18.79
CA ALA A 163 3.20 -10.11 17.81
C ALA A 163 4.62 -9.84 18.30
N ILE A 164 4.77 -9.42 19.57
CA ILE A 164 6.09 -9.25 20.22
C ILE A 164 6.83 -10.60 20.31
N GLY A 165 6.17 -11.65 20.80
CA GLY A 165 6.74 -12.98 20.97
C GLY A 165 7.22 -13.62 19.67
N HIS A 166 6.65 -13.26 18.53
CA HIS A 166 7.03 -13.75 17.21
C HIS A 166 7.88 -12.77 16.39
N GLY A 167 8.46 -11.75 17.05
CA GLY A 167 9.46 -10.87 16.46
C GLY A 167 8.92 -9.88 15.41
N TYR A 168 7.65 -9.49 15.52
CA TYR A 168 7.13 -8.37 14.70
C TYR A 168 7.74 -7.07 15.18
N ALA A 169 8.25 -6.26 14.24
CA ALA A 169 8.97 -5.03 14.52
C ALA A 169 8.06 -3.83 14.84
N GLY A 170 6.75 -3.98 14.66
CA GLY A 170 5.75 -2.97 14.96
C GLY A 170 4.33 -3.52 14.94
N PHE A 171 3.44 -2.84 15.65
CA PHE A 171 2.02 -3.16 15.73
C PHE A 171 1.20 -2.02 15.13
N CYS A 172 0.21 -2.36 14.32
CA CYS A 172 -0.64 -1.38 13.65
C CYS A 172 -2.12 -1.57 14.04
N LEU A 173 -2.72 -0.56 14.63
CA LEU A 173 -4.15 -0.54 14.88
C LEU A 173 -4.86 0.21 13.75
N THR A 174 -5.78 -0.46 13.06
CA THR A 174 -6.60 0.16 12.01
C THR A 174 -7.86 0.74 12.63
N VAL A 175 -8.12 2.04 12.39
CA VAL A 175 -9.20 2.79 13.06
C VAL A 175 -10.27 3.35 12.12
N ASP A 176 -10.07 3.28 10.81
CA ASP A 176 -11.01 3.78 9.78
C ASP A 176 -12.11 2.76 9.39
N VAL A 177 -12.29 1.70 10.19
CA VAL A 177 -13.23 0.58 9.94
C VAL A 177 -14.22 0.40 11.08
N ALA A 178 -14.64 1.49 11.73
CA ALA A 178 -15.69 1.44 12.76
C ALA A 178 -16.98 0.82 12.22
N HIS A 179 -17.33 1.15 10.99
CA HIS A 179 -18.37 0.50 10.20
C HIS A 179 -17.79 -0.04 8.90
N TYR A 180 -18.32 -1.16 8.43
CA TYR A 180 -17.88 -1.72 7.15
C TYR A 180 -18.59 -1.00 6.01
N SER A 181 -17.81 -0.49 5.04
CA SER A 181 -18.35 0.24 3.89
C SER A 181 -19.20 -0.63 2.97
N ARG A 182 -20.04 0.00 2.19
CA ARG A 182 -20.72 -0.64 1.07
C ARG A 182 -19.77 -0.71 -0.12
N ARG A 183 -19.43 -1.91 -0.55
CA ARG A 183 -18.65 -2.17 -1.76
C ARG A 183 -19.59 -2.71 -2.80
N GLU A 184 -20.08 -1.84 -3.67
CA GLU A 184 -21.18 -2.15 -4.59
C GLU A 184 -20.83 -3.28 -5.57
N ARG A 185 -19.57 -3.37 -6.02
CA ARG A 185 -19.11 -4.47 -6.88
C ARG A 185 -19.21 -5.82 -6.19
N ASP A 186 -18.82 -5.90 -4.91
CA ASP A 186 -18.90 -7.13 -4.10
C ASP A 186 -20.37 -7.49 -3.83
N ILE A 187 -21.19 -6.47 -3.49
CA ILE A 187 -22.62 -6.65 -3.16
C ILE A 187 -23.39 -7.13 -4.39
N ALA A 188 -23.21 -6.50 -5.55
CA ALA A 188 -23.89 -6.87 -6.80
C ALA A 188 -23.66 -8.34 -7.17
N LYS A 189 -22.48 -8.88 -6.85
CA LYS A 189 -22.09 -10.27 -7.12
C LYS A 189 -22.33 -11.20 -5.92
N ARG A 190 -22.85 -10.69 -4.80
CA ARG A 190 -22.99 -11.43 -3.53
C ARG A 190 -21.66 -12.06 -3.08
N PHE A 191 -20.55 -11.40 -3.40
CA PHE A 191 -19.21 -11.88 -3.12
C PHE A 191 -18.75 -11.47 -1.73
N VAL A 192 -18.16 -12.41 -1.00
CA VAL A 192 -17.55 -12.20 0.31
C VAL A 192 -16.23 -12.97 0.35
N THR A 193 -15.11 -12.29 0.57
CA THR A 193 -13.78 -12.93 0.67
C THR A 193 -13.69 -13.87 1.88
N ALA A 194 -12.76 -14.82 1.85
CA ALA A 194 -12.52 -15.78 2.92
C ALA A 194 -12.24 -15.10 4.26
N GLY A 195 -11.33 -14.12 4.29
CA GLY A 195 -11.02 -13.36 5.49
C GLY A 195 -12.23 -12.62 6.06
N ARG A 196 -13.09 -12.05 5.20
CA ARG A 196 -14.32 -11.34 5.64
C ARG A 196 -15.38 -12.27 6.20
N ARG A 197 -15.49 -13.52 5.71
CA ARG A 197 -16.42 -14.53 6.26
C ARG A 197 -16.08 -14.88 7.69
N ARG A 198 -14.81 -14.83 8.05
CA ARG A 198 -14.29 -15.13 9.40
C ARG A 198 -14.47 -13.98 10.40
N VAL A 199 -14.88 -12.77 9.94
CA VAL A 199 -15.03 -11.60 10.81
C VAL A 199 -16.28 -11.67 11.65
N GLN A 200 -16.08 -11.79 12.98
CA GLN A 200 -17.11 -11.63 14.02
C GLN A 200 -16.70 -10.46 14.94
N GLY A 201 -17.58 -10.04 15.84
CA GLY A 201 -17.23 -9.05 16.87
C GLY A 201 -17.06 -7.61 16.37
N ARG A 202 -17.78 -7.19 15.33
CA ARG A 202 -17.67 -5.84 14.75
C ARG A 202 -17.95 -4.70 15.73
N ALA A 203 -18.73 -4.95 16.78
CA ALA A 203 -19.03 -3.97 17.81
C ALA A 203 -17.77 -3.50 18.55
N PHE A 204 -16.78 -4.38 18.75
CA PHE A 204 -15.51 -4.02 19.40
C PHE A 204 -14.69 -3.04 18.54
N GLN A 205 -14.69 -3.22 17.22
CA GLN A 205 -14.02 -2.28 16.31
C GLN A 205 -14.69 -0.90 16.32
N ALA A 206 -16.02 -0.85 16.37
CA ALA A 206 -16.78 0.39 16.42
C ALA A 206 -16.66 1.12 17.78
N ALA A 207 -16.32 0.38 18.85
CA ALA A 207 -16.14 0.93 20.20
C ALA A 207 -14.69 1.41 20.48
N LEU A 208 -13.78 1.31 19.51
CA LEU A 208 -12.40 1.79 19.69
C LEU A 208 -12.38 3.28 19.98
N ASP A 209 -11.57 3.66 20.97
CA ASP A 209 -11.27 5.02 21.33
C ASP A 209 -9.79 5.20 21.74
N TRP A 210 -9.39 6.41 22.07
CA TRP A 210 -8.02 6.74 22.47
C TRP A 210 -7.60 6.08 23.80
N THR A 211 -8.52 5.59 24.62
CA THR A 211 -8.18 4.85 25.85
C THR A 211 -7.52 3.52 25.52
N THR A 212 -7.92 2.91 24.41
CA THR A 212 -7.28 1.68 23.87
C THR A 212 -5.84 1.95 23.47
N VAL A 213 -5.59 3.04 22.74
CA VAL A 213 -4.23 3.47 22.35
C VAL A 213 -3.36 3.72 23.59
N LYS A 214 -3.86 4.48 24.53
CA LYS A 214 -3.18 4.79 25.81
C LYS A 214 -2.84 3.51 26.59
N ARG A 215 -3.75 2.51 26.62
CA ARG A 215 -3.53 1.24 27.29
C ARG A 215 -2.41 0.44 26.63
N ILE A 216 -2.44 0.31 25.30
CA ILE A 216 -1.39 -0.40 24.53
C ILE A 216 -0.03 0.26 24.79
N LYS A 217 0.07 1.58 24.69
CA LYS A 217 1.32 2.33 24.90
C LYS A 217 1.88 2.20 26.31
N ARG A 218 1.03 2.07 27.31
CA ARG A 218 1.46 1.89 28.73
C ARG A 218 1.94 0.47 29.01
N ARG A 219 1.36 -0.51 28.34
CA ARG A 219 1.55 -1.93 28.66
C ARG A 219 2.68 -2.58 27.86
N PHE A 220 2.89 -2.14 26.60
CA PHE A 220 3.76 -2.81 25.66
C PHE A 220 4.84 -1.89 25.10
N ASN A 221 6.04 -2.46 24.95
CA ASN A 221 7.16 -1.79 24.29
C ASN A 221 7.32 -2.30 22.85
N ILE A 222 6.40 -1.90 21.97
CA ILE A 222 6.45 -2.18 20.54
C ILE A 222 6.07 -0.88 19.80
N PRO A 223 6.77 -0.50 18.73
CA PRO A 223 6.36 0.65 17.91
C PRO A 223 4.91 0.51 17.45
N LEU A 224 4.09 1.50 17.78
CA LEU A 224 2.67 1.52 17.44
C LEU A 224 2.40 2.43 16.24
N ALA A 225 1.69 1.90 15.25
CA ALA A 225 1.12 2.65 14.14
C ALA A 225 -0.39 2.77 14.29
N ILE A 226 -0.95 3.95 14.01
CA ILE A 226 -2.40 4.15 13.88
C ILE A 226 -2.74 4.39 12.42
N LYS A 227 -3.40 3.41 11.78
CA LYS A 227 -3.78 3.45 10.36
C LYS A 227 -5.22 3.92 10.20
N GLY A 228 -5.40 4.94 9.36
CA GLY A 228 -6.71 5.55 9.09
C GLY A 228 -6.79 7.01 9.52
N ILE A 229 -5.66 7.62 9.87
CA ILE A 229 -5.58 9.06 10.16
C ILE A 229 -5.80 9.84 8.86
N ALA A 230 -6.75 10.78 8.89
CA ALA A 230 -7.15 11.59 7.74
C ALA A 230 -7.32 13.08 8.07
N THR A 231 -6.86 13.54 9.24
CA THR A 231 -6.92 14.92 9.69
C THR A 231 -5.71 15.29 10.54
N ALA A 232 -5.39 16.60 10.57
CA ALA A 232 -4.37 17.14 11.45
C ALA A 232 -4.74 16.99 12.93
N GLU A 233 -6.03 17.07 13.26
CA GLU A 233 -6.56 16.94 14.62
C GLU A 233 -6.24 15.57 15.21
N ASP A 234 -6.61 14.50 14.49
CA ASP A 234 -6.34 13.14 14.94
C ASP A 234 -4.83 12.83 14.98
N ALA A 235 -4.06 13.39 14.05
CA ALA A 235 -2.60 13.25 14.06
C ALA A 235 -1.98 13.84 15.32
N ARG A 236 -2.44 15.03 15.77
CA ARG A 236 -1.98 15.64 17.03
C ARG A 236 -2.32 14.76 18.23
N VAL A 237 -3.57 14.28 18.31
CA VAL A 237 -4.00 13.40 19.41
C VAL A 237 -3.17 12.12 19.43
N ALA A 238 -2.91 11.50 18.28
CA ALA A 238 -2.09 10.29 18.19
C ALA A 238 -0.66 10.54 18.73
N VAL A 239 -0.02 11.61 18.30
CA VAL A 239 1.32 11.99 18.77
C VAL A 239 1.33 12.29 20.29
N ASP A 240 0.30 12.96 20.81
CA ASP A 240 0.18 13.27 22.23
C ASP A 240 -0.03 12.01 23.10
N HIS A 241 -0.51 10.90 22.48
CA HIS A 241 -0.57 9.57 23.09
C HIS A 241 0.73 8.76 22.93
N GLY A 242 1.78 9.32 22.31
CA GLY A 242 3.07 8.65 22.11
C GLY A 242 3.08 7.61 20.99
N VAL A 243 2.21 7.75 20.00
CA VAL A 243 2.22 6.90 18.80
C VAL A 243 3.46 7.22 17.97
N GLU A 244 4.22 6.20 17.57
CA GLU A 244 5.46 6.37 16.82
C GLU A 244 5.24 6.51 15.32
N TRP A 245 4.14 5.97 14.77
CA TRP A 245 3.85 5.98 13.36
C TRP A 245 2.42 6.46 13.07
N ILE A 246 2.31 7.60 12.44
CA ILE A 246 1.04 8.13 11.94
C ILE A 246 0.83 7.58 10.53
N TYR A 247 -0.20 6.74 10.35
CA TYR A 247 -0.46 6.12 9.05
C TYR A 247 -1.63 6.83 8.37
N VAL A 248 -1.31 7.80 7.49
CA VAL A 248 -2.29 8.52 6.68
C VAL A 248 -2.92 7.57 5.69
N SER A 249 -4.22 7.36 5.80
CA SER A 249 -4.94 6.38 5.01
C SER A 249 -6.44 6.67 4.97
N ASN A 250 -7.05 6.50 3.81
CA ASN A 250 -8.49 6.38 3.62
C ASN A 250 -8.88 4.96 3.15
N HIS A 251 -8.05 3.95 3.53
CA HIS A 251 -8.22 2.55 3.15
C HIS A 251 -8.20 2.33 1.63
N GLY A 252 -7.49 3.18 0.90
CA GLY A 252 -7.44 3.14 -0.56
C GLY A 252 -8.78 3.43 -1.23
N GLY A 253 -9.65 4.26 -0.60
CA GLY A 253 -11.00 4.58 -1.07
C GLY A 253 -12.02 3.46 -0.86
N ARG A 254 -11.78 2.58 0.12
CA ARG A 254 -12.60 1.38 0.37
C ARG A 254 -13.43 1.47 1.64
N GLN A 255 -13.42 2.61 2.35
CA GLN A 255 -14.20 2.86 3.57
C GLN A 255 -15.11 4.07 3.38
N LEU A 256 -14.86 5.22 3.95
CA LEU A 256 -15.68 6.41 3.74
C LEU A 256 -15.56 6.88 2.28
N ASP A 257 -16.68 6.87 1.54
CA ASP A 257 -16.71 7.50 0.23
C ASP A 257 -16.85 9.02 0.35
N HIS A 258 -16.59 9.77 -0.72
CA HIS A 258 -16.55 11.23 -0.76
C HIS A 258 -15.53 11.88 0.21
N GLY A 259 -14.54 11.10 0.71
CA GLY A 259 -13.39 11.61 1.45
C GLY A 259 -12.36 12.29 0.53
N ARG A 260 -11.35 12.92 1.14
CA ARG A 260 -10.20 13.51 0.45
C ARG A 260 -9.23 12.42 -0.04
N GLY A 261 -8.41 12.73 -1.05
CA GLY A 261 -7.27 11.89 -1.41
C GLY A 261 -6.20 11.89 -0.31
N SER A 262 -5.58 10.73 -0.03
CA SER A 262 -4.62 10.62 1.07
C SER A 262 -3.44 11.59 0.94
N ILE A 263 -2.91 11.78 -0.29
CA ILE A 263 -1.79 12.72 -0.52
C ILE A 263 -2.19 14.18 -0.30
N GLU A 264 -3.49 14.54 -0.45
CA GLU A 264 -3.99 15.89 -0.15
C GLU A 264 -4.00 16.17 1.36
N VAL A 265 -4.21 15.13 2.16
CA VAL A 265 -4.21 15.21 3.64
C VAL A 265 -2.79 15.25 4.19
N LEU A 266 -1.82 14.69 3.49
CA LEU A 266 -0.46 14.50 4.01
C LEU A 266 0.20 15.81 4.50
N PRO A 267 0.15 16.95 3.79
CA PRO A 267 0.81 18.18 4.25
C PRO A 267 0.30 18.67 5.61
N GLU A 268 -1.02 18.67 5.86
CA GLU A 268 -1.58 19.10 7.15
C GLU A 268 -1.20 18.15 8.28
N VAL A 269 -1.08 16.85 8.01
CA VAL A 269 -0.62 15.85 8.99
C VAL A 269 0.86 16.02 9.29
N VAL A 270 1.72 16.23 8.28
CA VAL A 270 3.15 16.50 8.46
C VAL A 270 3.37 17.73 9.36
N ASP A 271 2.64 18.79 9.08
CA ASP A 271 2.73 20.04 9.86
C ASP A 271 2.22 19.84 11.32
N ALA A 272 1.17 19.04 11.50
CA ALA A 272 0.62 18.73 12.82
C ALA A 272 1.53 17.82 13.66
N VAL A 273 2.16 16.82 13.01
CA VAL A 273 3.11 15.90 13.64
C VAL A 273 4.41 16.60 14.02
N ALA A 274 4.87 17.55 13.19
CA ALA A 274 6.05 18.38 13.45
C ALA A 274 7.30 17.58 13.87
N GLY A 275 7.56 16.44 13.22
CA GLY A 275 8.71 15.56 13.48
C GLY A 275 8.64 14.71 14.75
N ARG A 276 7.54 14.78 15.53
CA ARG A 276 7.37 14.02 16.78
C ARG A 276 7.06 12.52 16.56
N ALA A 277 6.64 12.15 15.38
CA ALA A 277 6.41 10.77 14.96
C ALA A 277 6.81 10.60 13.49
N LYS A 278 6.95 9.35 13.06
CA LYS A 278 7.13 8.98 11.66
C LYS A 278 5.80 8.88 10.92
N ILE A 279 5.80 9.10 9.61
CA ILE A 279 4.59 9.15 8.81
C ILE A 279 4.64 8.10 7.71
N MET A 280 3.62 7.21 7.71
CA MET A 280 3.31 6.34 6.59
C MET A 280 2.10 6.89 5.83
N ILE A 281 2.03 6.59 4.54
CA ILE A 281 0.87 6.94 3.72
C ILE A 281 0.53 5.82 2.74
N ASP A 282 -0.77 5.55 2.52
CA ASP A 282 -1.27 4.76 1.40
C ASP A 282 -2.40 5.48 0.64
N GLY A 283 -2.89 4.89 -0.44
CA GLY A 283 -3.98 5.41 -1.25
C GLY A 283 -3.57 5.69 -2.70
N ALA A 284 -3.75 4.70 -3.58
CA ALA A 284 -3.47 4.72 -5.02
C ALA A 284 -2.00 4.88 -5.43
N PHE A 285 -1.06 4.62 -4.55
CA PHE A 285 0.36 4.55 -4.90
C PHE A 285 0.64 3.32 -5.75
N CYS A 286 1.08 3.54 -6.99
CA CYS A 286 1.25 2.49 -8.01
C CYS A 286 2.57 2.57 -8.78
N ARG A 287 3.24 3.74 -8.79
CA ARG A 287 4.44 4.03 -9.57
C ARG A 287 5.56 4.53 -8.66
N GLY A 288 6.81 4.38 -9.11
CA GLY A 288 7.95 4.98 -8.41
C GLY A 288 7.84 6.50 -8.27
N THR A 289 7.27 7.18 -9.25
CA THR A 289 6.97 8.62 -9.17
C THR A 289 5.98 8.97 -8.06
N ASP A 290 5.00 8.11 -7.77
CA ASP A 290 4.07 8.32 -6.65
C ASP A 290 4.81 8.24 -5.32
N ILE A 291 5.76 7.28 -5.19
CA ILE A 291 6.62 7.14 -4.00
C ILE A 291 7.42 8.43 -3.79
N VAL A 292 8.10 8.92 -4.83
CA VAL A 292 8.89 10.16 -4.77
C VAL A 292 8.03 11.37 -4.39
N LYS A 293 6.79 11.47 -4.91
CA LYS A 293 5.84 12.53 -4.51
C LYS A 293 5.50 12.49 -3.01
N ALA A 294 5.25 11.30 -2.47
CA ALA A 294 4.93 11.13 -1.06
C ALA A 294 6.10 11.54 -0.15
N ILE A 295 7.33 11.10 -0.48
CA ILE A 295 8.52 11.46 0.30
C ILE A 295 8.77 12.98 0.21
N ALA A 296 8.70 13.57 -0.97
CA ALA A 296 8.82 15.01 -1.15
C ALA A 296 7.74 15.81 -0.37
N ALA A 297 6.54 15.25 -0.22
CA ALA A 297 5.47 15.84 0.59
C ALA A 297 5.65 15.64 2.10
N GLY A 298 6.61 14.82 2.54
CA GLY A 298 7.00 14.66 3.95
C GLY A 298 6.62 13.32 4.59
N ALA A 299 6.29 12.28 3.80
CA ALA A 299 6.15 10.93 4.31
C ALA A 299 7.52 10.27 4.52
N ASP A 300 7.61 9.36 5.49
CA ASP A 300 8.79 8.51 5.73
C ASP A 300 8.68 7.17 4.98
N LEU A 301 7.46 6.61 4.86
CA LEU A 301 7.20 5.35 4.17
C LEU A 301 5.89 5.40 3.36
N VAL A 302 5.87 4.65 2.27
CA VAL A 302 4.70 4.51 1.39
C VAL A 302 4.14 3.10 1.46
N GLY A 303 2.85 2.98 1.80
CA GLY A 303 2.11 1.74 1.84
C GLY A 303 1.57 1.36 0.45
N MET A 304 1.91 0.18 -0.05
CA MET A 304 1.42 -0.32 -1.33
C MET A 304 0.47 -1.49 -1.13
N GLY A 305 -0.83 -1.27 -1.37
CA GLY A 305 -1.88 -2.29 -1.25
C GLY A 305 -2.13 -3.04 -2.55
N ARG A 306 -2.76 -2.40 -3.53
CA ARG A 306 -3.19 -3.05 -4.79
C ARG A 306 -2.05 -3.65 -5.59
N MET A 307 -0.91 -2.96 -5.66
CA MET A 307 0.25 -3.43 -6.44
C MET A 307 0.80 -4.76 -5.92
N GLN A 308 0.85 -4.97 -4.59
CA GLN A 308 1.24 -6.29 -4.06
C GLN A 308 0.26 -7.39 -4.44
N CYS A 309 -1.07 -7.09 -4.48
CA CYS A 309 -2.08 -8.07 -4.89
C CYS A 309 -1.90 -8.46 -6.36
N PHE A 310 -1.65 -7.48 -7.24
CA PHE A 310 -1.36 -7.76 -8.65
C PHE A 310 -0.09 -8.59 -8.81
N ALA A 311 0.99 -8.21 -8.13
CA ALA A 311 2.26 -8.91 -8.20
C ALA A 311 2.15 -10.36 -7.68
N LEU A 312 1.47 -10.54 -6.53
CA LEU A 312 1.19 -11.85 -5.95
C LEU A 312 0.37 -12.73 -6.90
N ALA A 313 -0.71 -12.18 -7.48
CA ALA A 313 -1.57 -12.89 -8.41
C ALA A 313 -0.87 -13.20 -9.75
N ALA A 314 0.06 -12.35 -10.18
CA ALA A 314 0.79 -12.54 -11.43
C ALA A 314 1.79 -13.70 -11.36
N ALA A 315 2.62 -13.76 -10.30
CA ALA A 315 3.71 -14.73 -10.22
C ALA A 315 4.19 -15.01 -8.76
N GLY A 316 3.32 -14.93 -7.76
CA GLY A 316 3.67 -15.26 -6.36
C GLY A 316 4.83 -14.41 -5.82
N GLN A 317 5.78 -15.06 -5.10
CA GLN A 317 6.96 -14.40 -4.54
C GLN A 317 7.80 -13.68 -5.62
N ALA A 318 8.09 -14.36 -6.71
CA ALA A 318 8.89 -13.78 -7.81
C ALA A 318 8.21 -12.56 -8.43
N GLY A 319 6.87 -12.56 -8.54
CA GLY A 319 6.10 -11.39 -8.97
C GLY A 319 6.24 -10.21 -8.00
N VAL A 320 6.23 -10.47 -6.68
CA VAL A 320 6.43 -9.43 -5.66
C VAL A 320 7.83 -8.84 -5.73
N VAL A 321 8.87 -9.67 -5.84
CA VAL A 321 10.26 -9.20 -6.02
C VAL A 321 10.39 -8.35 -7.27
N ARG A 322 9.87 -8.85 -8.40
CA ARG A 322 9.97 -8.14 -9.69
C ARG A 322 9.23 -6.81 -9.69
N MET A 323 8.07 -6.74 -9.08
CA MET A 323 7.34 -5.47 -8.88
C MET A 323 8.20 -4.45 -8.12
N LEU A 324 8.86 -4.88 -7.05
CA LEU A 324 9.70 -4.01 -6.23
C LEU A 324 10.96 -3.55 -6.98
N GLU A 325 11.59 -4.42 -7.79
CA GLU A 325 12.71 -4.06 -8.67
C GLU A 325 12.31 -3.00 -9.71
N LEU A 326 11.14 -3.18 -10.34
CA LEU A 326 10.62 -2.20 -11.31
C LEU A 326 10.29 -0.86 -10.65
N LEU A 327 9.77 -0.87 -9.42
CA LEU A 327 9.53 0.34 -8.65
C LEU A 327 10.84 1.02 -8.24
N GLU A 328 11.88 0.25 -7.89
CA GLU A 328 13.21 0.79 -7.58
C GLU A 328 13.80 1.50 -8.81
N ASP A 329 13.77 0.87 -9.99
CA ASP A 329 14.22 1.50 -11.25
C ASP A 329 13.45 2.80 -11.53
N GLU A 330 12.12 2.82 -11.33
CA GLU A 330 11.32 4.03 -11.50
C GLU A 330 11.70 5.14 -10.49
N VAL A 331 11.97 4.79 -9.22
CA VAL A 331 12.38 5.75 -8.18
C VAL A 331 13.77 6.29 -8.48
N GLU A 332 14.73 5.43 -8.80
CA GLU A 332 16.11 5.83 -9.14
C GLU A 332 16.14 6.81 -10.32
N ARG A 333 15.44 6.48 -11.40
CA ARG A 333 15.31 7.37 -12.56
C ARG A 333 14.66 8.69 -12.23
N CYS A 334 13.58 8.65 -11.43
CA CYS A 334 12.86 9.86 -11.00
C CYS A 334 13.78 10.78 -10.20
N LEU A 335 14.52 10.26 -9.22
CA LEU A 335 15.48 11.02 -8.42
C LEU A 335 16.59 11.62 -9.29
N GLY A 336 17.21 10.81 -10.17
CA GLY A 336 18.23 11.27 -11.09
C GLY A 336 17.75 12.41 -12.01
N LEU A 337 16.53 12.28 -12.57
CA LEU A 337 15.92 13.30 -13.42
C LEU A 337 15.49 14.55 -12.63
N LEU A 338 15.23 14.42 -11.32
CA LEU A 338 14.98 15.55 -10.43
C LEU A 338 16.26 16.29 -10.01
N GLY A 339 17.44 15.72 -10.29
CA GLY A 339 18.72 16.25 -9.82
C GLY A 339 18.91 16.02 -8.32
N VAL A 340 18.52 14.84 -7.82
CA VAL A 340 18.56 14.45 -6.40
C VAL A 340 19.31 13.11 -6.29
N ALA A 341 20.33 13.04 -5.44
CA ALA A 341 21.13 11.84 -5.23
C ALA A 341 20.59 10.93 -4.11
N SER A 342 19.69 11.44 -3.26
CA SER A 342 19.08 10.64 -2.19
C SER A 342 17.69 11.15 -1.82
N LEU A 343 16.87 10.27 -1.27
CA LEU A 343 15.53 10.62 -0.79
C LEU A 343 15.55 11.72 0.31
N ALA A 344 16.60 11.81 1.08
CA ALA A 344 16.76 12.80 2.15
C ALA A 344 16.86 14.25 1.64
N GLU A 345 17.17 14.45 0.35
CA GLU A 345 17.25 15.78 -0.27
C GLU A 345 15.88 16.30 -0.75
N LEU A 346 14.88 15.42 -0.77
CA LEU A 346 13.53 15.78 -1.23
C LEU A 346 12.81 16.62 -0.18
N ASP A 347 12.13 17.66 -0.65
CA ASP A 347 11.19 18.46 0.10
C ASP A 347 10.04 18.95 -0.80
N ARG A 348 9.07 19.67 -0.22
CA ARG A 348 7.90 20.18 -0.95
C ARG A 348 8.24 21.11 -2.12
N SER A 349 9.46 21.68 -2.18
CA SER A 349 9.90 22.55 -3.27
C SER A 349 10.11 21.80 -4.60
N TYR A 350 10.20 20.47 -4.56
CA TYR A 350 10.25 19.61 -5.73
C TYR A 350 8.85 19.32 -6.33
N LEU A 351 7.79 19.76 -5.66
CA LEU A 351 6.42 19.56 -6.09
C LEU A 351 5.78 20.87 -6.57
N HIS A 352 4.86 20.74 -7.51
CA HIS A 352 4.04 21.82 -8.04
C HIS A 352 2.62 21.32 -8.27
N ALA A 353 1.62 22.11 -7.90
CA ALA A 353 0.22 21.80 -8.20
C ALA A 353 -0.03 21.93 -9.71
N ALA A 354 -0.62 20.92 -10.31
CA ALA A 354 -0.92 20.84 -11.73
C ALA A 354 -2.27 20.18 -11.96
N ALA A 355 -2.94 20.50 -13.07
CA ALA A 355 -4.16 19.80 -13.44
C ALA A 355 -3.84 18.35 -13.86
N PRO A 356 -4.65 17.34 -13.49
CA PRO A 356 -4.48 15.98 -13.98
C PRO A 356 -4.69 15.95 -15.50
N THR A 357 -3.89 15.13 -16.19
CA THR A 357 -3.90 15.01 -17.65
C THR A 357 -4.79 13.89 -18.17
N THR A 358 -5.27 13.03 -17.29
CA THR A 358 -6.13 11.90 -17.62
C THR A 358 -7.33 11.85 -16.66
N MET A 359 -8.44 11.21 -17.10
CA MET A 359 -9.56 10.95 -16.20
C MET A 359 -9.10 10.00 -15.07
N PRO A 360 -9.26 10.38 -13.80
CA PRO A 360 -8.79 9.59 -12.69
C PRO A 360 -9.51 8.24 -12.58
N HIS A 361 -8.73 7.18 -12.53
CA HIS A 361 -9.19 5.81 -12.41
C HIS A 361 -8.14 4.99 -11.64
N VAL A 362 -8.52 3.88 -11.02
CA VAL A 362 -7.58 3.06 -10.21
C VAL A 362 -6.34 2.59 -11.00
N LEU A 363 -6.47 2.43 -12.31
CA LEU A 363 -5.40 2.03 -13.23
C LEU A 363 -4.99 3.13 -14.21
N SER A 364 -5.40 4.40 -14.03
CA SER A 364 -5.08 5.49 -14.97
C SER A 364 -3.59 5.81 -15.08
N SER A 365 -2.78 5.39 -14.10
CA SER A 365 -1.32 5.48 -14.18
C SER A 365 -0.66 4.43 -15.08
N PHE A 366 -1.46 3.60 -15.76
CA PHE A 366 -1.01 2.51 -16.63
C PHE A 366 -1.60 2.66 -18.05
N PRO A 367 -1.10 3.62 -18.85
CA PRO A 367 -1.72 3.96 -20.13
C PRO A 367 -1.65 2.87 -21.21
N LEU A 368 -0.79 1.86 -21.03
CA LEU A 368 -0.70 0.73 -21.97
C LEU A 368 -1.76 -0.35 -21.71
N LEU A 369 -2.48 -0.29 -20.59
CA LEU A 369 -3.61 -1.17 -20.35
C LEU A 369 -4.82 -0.67 -21.14
N LYS A 370 -5.46 -1.57 -21.88
CA LYS A 370 -6.72 -1.28 -22.56
C LYS A 370 -7.85 -1.44 -21.55
N LEU A 371 -8.21 -0.34 -20.89
CA LEU A 371 -9.15 -0.36 -19.76
C LEU A 371 -10.52 -0.92 -20.15
N ASP A 372 -10.96 -0.76 -21.40
CA ASP A 372 -12.22 -1.32 -21.93
C ASP A 372 -12.24 -2.86 -21.89
N GLU A 373 -11.07 -3.51 -21.96
CA GLU A 373 -10.95 -4.97 -21.86
C GLU A 373 -11.07 -5.48 -20.41
N TYR A 374 -10.98 -4.60 -19.43
CA TYR A 374 -10.97 -4.96 -18.00
C TYR A 374 -12.36 -4.86 -17.35
N HIS A 375 -13.40 -4.56 -18.14
CA HIS A 375 -14.81 -4.49 -17.74
C HIS A 375 -15.01 -3.89 -16.34
N TYR A 376 -15.21 -2.58 -16.32
CA TYR A 376 -15.62 -1.84 -15.13
C TYR A 376 -17.12 -1.81 -14.99
#